data_80df40200851fc0efb15061c15459307
#
_entry.id   80df40200851fc0efb15061c15459307
#
_cell.length_a   1.000
_cell.length_b   1.000
_cell.length_c   1.000
_cell.angle_alpha   90.00
_cell.angle_beta   90.00
_cell.angle_gamma   90.00
#
_symmetry.space_group_name_H-M   'P 1'
#
loop_
_entity.id
_entity.type
_entity.pdbx_description
1 polymer ?
#
loop_
_entity_poly.entity_id
_entity_poly.type
_entity_poly.pdbx_seq_one_letter_code
_entity_poly.pdbx_strand_id
1 'polypeptide(L)'
;DKPIVLGFVTWAGDALKGNFGDSWKYTVPVLDKFKEVIWLSFVMGAISFVLELIIAIPLGVIAATKQDSKADYLITAGALMGISLPTFFFATLLKLLFSVKLGWFDLYGLVGRNYAQLDSWGQLMDKANHLVLPIITLVIVSVGSLMRYTRTNMLEVLNADYIRTARAKGLSEKKVIYHHAFRNTLIPLVTVVGGSLPGLFSGALITETLFAIPGIGYTSYQAMVSGDIPFSMFYMTFLAILTLAGNLISDILYAVVDPRVRIA
;
A
#
# COMPACT_ATOMS: atom_id res chain seq x y z
N ASP A 1 37.89 15.13 9.37
CA ASP A 1 36.78 15.22 10.38
C ASP A 1 36.14 16.61 10.27
N LYS A 2 35.03 16.66 9.54
CA LYS A 2 34.24 17.89 9.47
C LYS A 2 33.25 17.91 10.65
N PRO A 3 32.92 19.07 11.24
CA PRO A 3 31.83 19.16 12.22
C PRO A 3 30.54 18.60 11.63
N ILE A 4 29.71 17.92 12.45
CA ILE A 4 28.47 17.20 12.02
C ILE A 4 27.56 18.12 11.21
N VAL A 5 27.36 19.36 11.65
CA VAL A 5 26.52 20.35 10.96
C VAL A 5 27.08 20.68 9.56
N LEU A 6 28.39 20.88 9.42
CA LEU A 6 29.03 21.16 8.13
C LEU A 6 28.96 19.92 7.21
N GLY A 7 29.12 18.72 7.79
CA GLY A 7 28.92 17.45 7.07
C GLY A 7 27.53 17.32 6.49
N PHE A 8 26.50 17.61 7.29
CA PHE A 8 25.10 17.59 6.85
C PHE A 8 24.81 18.61 5.74
N VAL A 9 25.27 19.86 5.90
CA VAL A 9 25.06 20.91 4.88
C VAL A 9 25.76 20.56 3.55
N THR A 10 26.96 19.98 3.62
CA THR A 10 27.67 19.51 2.41
C THR A 10 26.89 18.38 1.73
N TRP A 11 26.47 17.37 2.50
CA TRP A 11 25.66 16.26 2.00
C TRP A 11 24.33 16.73 1.39
N ALA A 12 23.61 17.65 2.06
CA ALA A 12 22.37 18.20 1.55
C ALA A 12 22.57 18.96 0.22
N GLY A 13 23.66 19.72 0.11
CA GLY A 13 24.03 20.41 -1.13
C GLY A 13 24.35 19.45 -2.29
N ASP A 14 24.99 18.31 -2.00
CA ASP A 14 25.28 17.27 -2.98
C ASP A 14 23.99 16.48 -3.34
N ALA A 15 23.15 16.20 -2.35
CA ALA A 15 21.86 15.53 -2.54
C ALA A 15 20.92 16.33 -3.45
N LEU A 16 20.88 17.66 -3.33
CA LEU A 16 20.12 18.54 -4.23
C LEU A 16 20.58 18.46 -5.70
N LYS A 17 21.84 18.04 -5.93
CA LYS A 17 22.39 17.80 -7.27
C LYS A 17 22.23 16.34 -7.72
N GLY A 18 21.54 15.51 -6.94
CA GLY A 18 21.34 14.09 -7.21
C GLY A 18 22.51 13.18 -6.78
N ASN A 19 23.49 13.70 -6.07
CA ASN A 19 24.61 12.92 -5.54
C ASN A 19 24.36 12.59 -4.05
N PHE A 20 23.98 11.34 -3.78
CA PHE A 20 23.75 10.84 -2.42
C PHE A 20 24.93 10.04 -1.87
N GLY A 21 26.06 10.00 -2.63
CA GLY A 21 27.25 9.22 -2.30
C GLY A 21 27.11 7.74 -2.70
N ASP A 22 28.12 6.97 -2.30
CA ASP A 22 28.19 5.54 -2.55
C ASP A 22 27.69 4.75 -1.35
N SER A 23 26.90 3.72 -1.61
CA SER A 23 26.47 2.75 -0.60
C SER A 23 27.68 1.96 -0.09
N TRP A 24 27.86 1.92 1.21
CA TRP A 24 28.95 1.16 1.82
C TRP A 24 28.73 -0.34 1.76
N LYS A 25 27.45 -0.77 1.78
CA LYS A 25 27.08 -2.17 1.70
C LYS A 25 27.12 -2.71 0.27
N TYR A 26 26.56 -1.94 -0.67
CA TYR A 26 26.38 -2.41 -2.05
C TYR A 26 27.54 -1.99 -2.97
N THR A 27 28.45 -1.12 -2.49
CA THR A 27 29.64 -0.62 -3.23
C THR A 27 29.33 -0.04 -4.61
N VAL A 28 28.18 0.60 -4.73
CA VAL A 28 27.68 1.30 -5.93
C VAL A 28 27.03 2.61 -5.51
N PRO A 29 26.86 3.59 -6.42
CA PRO A 29 26.13 4.81 -6.12
C PRO A 29 24.74 4.50 -5.56
N VAL A 30 24.35 5.21 -4.49
CA VAL A 30 23.07 4.99 -3.79
C VAL A 30 21.90 5.08 -4.77
N LEU A 31 21.94 6.05 -5.69
CA LEU A 31 20.86 6.27 -6.65
C LEU A 31 20.72 5.12 -7.67
N ASP A 32 21.83 4.49 -8.04
CA ASP A 32 21.80 3.37 -8.98
C ASP A 32 21.21 2.12 -8.32
N LYS A 33 21.61 1.83 -7.08
CA LYS A 33 20.98 0.75 -6.30
C LYS A 33 19.49 1.00 -6.07
N PHE A 34 19.10 2.23 -5.80
CA PHE A 34 17.69 2.62 -5.67
C PHE A 34 16.90 2.34 -6.94
N LYS A 35 17.40 2.79 -8.11
CA LYS A 35 16.73 2.58 -9.40
C LYS A 35 16.54 1.09 -9.74
N GLU A 36 17.48 0.25 -9.33
CA GLU A 36 17.41 -1.21 -9.54
C GLU A 36 16.22 -1.84 -8.80
N VAL A 37 15.94 -1.38 -7.57
CA VAL A 37 15.02 -2.09 -6.66
C VAL A 37 13.63 -1.43 -6.53
N ILE A 38 13.51 -0.13 -6.84
CA ILE A 38 12.29 0.65 -6.57
C ILE A 38 11.06 0.12 -7.33
N TRP A 39 11.24 -0.27 -8.59
CA TRP A 39 10.15 -0.69 -9.45
C TRP A 39 9.50 -1.98 -9.01
N LEU A 40 10.25 -2.88 -8.41
CA LEU A 40 9.71 -4.12 -7.87
C LEU A 40 8.75 -3.84 -6.71
N SER A 41 9.16 -3.01 -5.76
CA SER A 41 8.30 -2.58 -4.65
C SER A 41 7.07 -1.83 -5.13
N PHE A 42 7.24 -0.93 -6.10
CA PHE A 42 6.13 -0.20 -6.71
C PHE A 42 5.11 -1.13 -7.36
N VAL A 43 5.55 -2.08 -8.20
CA VAL A 43 4.65 -3.03 -8.86
C VAL A 43 3.90 -3.88 -7.84
N MET A 44 4.60 -4.41 -6.84
CA MET A 44 3.99 -5.20 -5.76
C MET A 44 2.98 -4.35 -4.96
N GLY A 45 3.34 -3.12 -4.59
CA GLY A 45 2.47 -2.17 -3.91
C GLY A 45 1.26 -1.79 -4.75
N ALA A 46 1.46 -1.47 -6.04
CA ALA A 46 0.38 -1.06 -6.94
C ALA A 46 -0.65 -2.19 -7.17
N ILE A 47 -0.19 -3.43 -7.40
CA ILE A 47 -1.09 -4.57 -7.54
C ILE A 47 -1.88 -4.79 -6.25
N SER A 48 -1.19 -4.77 -5.09
CA SER A 48 -1.83 -4.93 -3.78
C SER A 48 -2.87 -3.84 -3.53
N PHE A 49 -2.55 -2.59 -3.86
CA PHE A 49 -3.45 -1.45 -3.70
C PHE A 49 -4.69 -1.53 -4.60
N VAL A 50 -4.54 -1.92 -5.86
CA VAL A 50 -5.68 -2.12 -6.77
C VAL A 50 -6.59 -3.24 -6.24
N LEU A 51 -6.02 -4.36 -5.79
CA LEU A 51 -6.80 -5.45 -5.19
C LEU A 51 -7.48 -5.03 -3.89
N GLU A 52 -6.80 -4.25 -3.06
CA GLU A 52 -7.39 -3.65 -1.85
C GLU A 52 -8.64 -2.83 -2.19
N LEU A 53 -8.56 -1.92 -3.18
CA LEU A 53 -9.70 -1.10 -3.59
C LEU A 53 -10.87 -1.95 -4.10
N ILE A 54 -10.58 -2.94 -4.95
CA ILE A 54 -11.58 -3.84 -5.54
C ILE A 54 -12.30 -4.68 -4.47
N ILE A 55 -11.61 -5.03 -3.39
CA ILE A 55 -12.17 -5.88 -2.32
C ILE A 55 -12.78 -5.03 -1.21
N ALA A 56 -12.04 -4.05 -0.68
CA ALA A 56 -12.44 -3.31 0.51
C ALA A 56 -13.67 -2.41 0.28
N ILE A 57 -13.72 -1.72 -0.87
CA ILE A 57 -14.82 -0.79 -1.14
C ILE A 57 -16.17 -1.52 -1.27
N PRO A 58 -16.31 -2.58 -2.10
CA PRO A 58 -17.55 -3.32 -2.17
C PRO A 58 -17.96 -3.97 -0.84
N LEU A 59 -16.99 -4.53 -0.10
CA LEU A 59 -17.26 -5.12 1.21
C LEU A 59 -17.78 -4.07 2.20
N GLY A 60 -17.19 -2.86 2.23
CA GLY A 60 -17.63 -1.75 3.06
C GLY A 60 -19.05 -1.28 2.71
N VAL A 61 -19.37 -1.18 1.41
CA VAL A 61 -20.73 -0.84 0.94
C VAL A 61 -21.73 -1.92 1.33
N ILE A 62 -21.39 -3.21 1.16
CA ILE A 62 -22.28 -4.33 1.53
C ILE A 62 -22.52 -4.34 3.05
N ALA A 63 -21.48 -4.16 3.85
CA ALA A 63 -21.58 -4.12 5.30
C ALA A 63 -22.46 -2.95 5.79
N ALA A 64 -22.33 -1.75 5.17
CA ALA A 64 -23.13 -0.58 5.50
C ALA A 64 -24.61 -0.74 5.08
N THR A 65 -24.86 -1.24 3.86
CA THR A 65 -26.23 -1.38 3.33
C THR A 65 -26.99 -2.54 3.97
N LYS A 66 -26.28 -3.50 4.56
CA LYS A 66 -26.85 -4.63 5.30
C LYS A 66 -26.51 -4.56 6.79
N GLN A 67 -26.49 -3.34 7.34
CA GLN A 67 -26.19 -3.11 8.75
C GLN A 67 -26.94 -4.08 9.66
N ASP A 68 -26.25 -4.55 10.71
CA ASP A 68 -26.75 -5.51 11.73
C ASP A 68 -27.19 -6.89 11.19
N SER A 69 -26.87 -7.18 9.93
CA SER A 69 -27.10 -8.51 9.35
C SER A 69 -25.92 -9.46 9.58
N LYS A 70 -26.14 -10.75 9.36
CA LYS A 70 -25.06 -11.77 9.38
C LYS A 70 -23.91 -11.41 8.41
N ALA A 71 -24.22 -10.80 7.27
CA ALA A 71 -23.21 -10.37 6.30
C ALA A 71 -22.34 -9.24 6.87
N ASP A 72 -22.94 -8.23 7.51
CA ASP A 72 -22.20 -7.15 8.18
C ASP A 72 -21.28 -7.72 9.26
N TYR A 73 -21.79 -8.59 10.13
CA TYR A 73 -20.97 -9.22 11.19
C TYR A 73 -19.80 -10.02 10.62
N LEU A 74 -20.02 -10.85 9.61
CA LEU A 74 -18.96 -11.66 9.01
C LEU A 74 -17.89 -10.82 8.31
N ILE A 75 -18.31 -9.81 7.54
CA ILE A 75 -17.39 -8.89 6.85
C ILE A 75 -16.59 -8.11 7.88
N THR A 76 -17.24 -7.55 8.89
CA THR A 76 -16.59 -6.76 9.94
C THR A 76 -15.64 -7.62 10.78
N ALA A 77 -16.05 -8.84 11.15
CA ALA A 77 -15.17 -9.76 11.89
C ALA A 77 -13.94 -10.16 11.06
N GLY A 78 -14.12 -10.46 9.76
CA GLY A 78 -12.99 -10.75 8.86
C GLY A 78 -12.03 -9.58 8.72
N ALA A 79 -12.56 -8.36 8.58
CA ALA A 79 -11.76 -7.14 8.54
C ALA A 79 -10.98 -6.90 9.83
N LEU A 80 -11.63 -7.10 10.99
CA LEU A 80 -10.98 -6.96 12.29
C LEU A 80 -9.87 -7.99 12.48
N MET A 81 -10.07 -9.24 12.05
CA MET A 81 -9.01 -10.25 12.09
C MET A 81 -7.79 -9.83 11.26
N GLY A 82 -8.01 -9.30 10.05
CA GLY A 82 -6.92 -8.82 9.18
C GLY A 82 -6.11 -7.68 9.81
N ILE A 83 -6.76 -6.73 10.49
CA ILE A 83 -6.11 -5.61 11.17
C ILE A 83 -5.41 -6.03 12.47
N SER A 84 -5.99 -6.99 13.20
CA SER A 84 -5.50 -7.38 14.53
C SER A 84 -4.29 -8.28 14.50
N LEU A 85 -4.07 -8.99 13.40
CA LEU A 85 -2.92 -9.88 13.26
C LEU A 85 -1.70 -9.13 12.75
N PRO A 86 -0.53 -9.30 13.40
CA PRO A 86 0.72 -8.73 12.89
C PRO A 86 1.03 -9.25 11.48
N THR A 87 1.48 -8.36 10.59
CA THR A 87 1.81 -8.70 9.18
C THR A 87 2.75 -9.90 9.07
N PHE A 88 3.79 -9.95 9.92
CA PHE A 88 4.76 -11.04 9.90
C PHE A 88 4.14 -12.39 10.29
N PHE A 89 3.18 -12.38 11.21
CA PHE A 89 2.49 -13.60 11.62
C PHE A 89 1.63 -14.15 10.47
N PHE A 90 0.87 -13.27 9.81
CA PHE A 90 0.03 -13.64 8.68
C PHE A 90 0.86 -14.15 7.50
N ALA A 91 1.93 -13.46 7.14
CA ALA A 91 2.87 -13.89 6.11
C ALA A 91 3.45 -15.28 6.41
N THR A 92 3.82 -15.53 7.68
CA THR A 92 4.39 -16.83 8.10
C THR A 92 3.35 -17.95 8.01
N LEU A 93 2.07 -17.67 8.37
CA LEU A 93 0.99 -18.65 8.20
C LEU A 93 0.74 -18.99 6.73
N LEU A 94 0.71 -17.99 5.85
CA LEU A 94 0.57 -18.22 4.40
C LEU A 94 1.73 -19.05 3.85
N LYS A 95 2.97 -18.74 4.22
CA LYS A 95 4.15 -19.53 3.83
C LYS A 95 4.07 -20.96 4.35
N LEU A 96 3.71 -21.17 5.62
CA LEU A 96 3.58 -22.50 6.21
C LEU A 96 2.54 -23.34 5.46
N LEU A 97 1.38 -22.74 5.15
CA LEU A 97 0.31 -23.46 4.49
C LEU A 97 0.62 -23.69 3.00
N PHE A 98 0.89 -22.64 2.26
CA PHE A 98 0.93 -22.70 0.80
C PHE A 98 2.32 -23.10 0.25
N SER A 99 3.41 -22.73 0.92
CA SER A 99 4.75 -23.12 0.46
C SER A 99 5.21 -24.43 1.09
N VAL A 100 5.06 -24.60 2.42
CA VAL A 100 5.64 -25.77 3.12
C VAL A 100 4.70 -26.99 3.04
N LYS A 101 3.41 -26.82 3.39
CA LYS A 101 2.47 -27.96 3.44
C LYS A 101 1.91 -28.35 2.08
N LEU A 102 1.52 -27.37 1.27
CA LEU A 102 0.90 -27.62 -0.03
C LEU A 102 1.90 -27.61 -1.20
N GLY A 103 3.06 -26.98 -1.03
CA GLY A 103 4.08 -26.90 -2.09
C GLY A 103 3.63 -26.13 -3.34
N TRP A 104 2.66 -25.21 -3.21
CA TRP A 104 2.12 -24.47 -4.35
C TRP A 104 2.98 -23.29 -4.78
N PHE A 105 3.71 -22.69 -3.83
CA PHE A 105 4.52 -21.49 -4.03
C PHE A 105 5.90 -21.69 -3.42
N ASP A 106 6.88 -20.99 -4.01
CA ASP A 106 8.22 -20.96 -3.45
C ASP A 106 8.28 -20.23 -2.11
N LEU A 107 9.22 -20.65 -1.26
CA LEU A 107 9.31 -20.15 0.12
C LEU A 107 9.97 -18.77 0.20
N TYR A 108 10.93 -18.47 -0.69
CA TYR A 108 11.77 -17.27 -0.68
C TYR A 108 12.18 -16.88 -2.10
N GLY A 109 12.49 -15.59 -2.27
CA GLY A 109 13.10 -15.04 -3.45
C GLY A 109 12.09 -14.55 -4.47
N LEU A 110 12.60 -13.98 -5.55
CA LEU A 110 11.81 -13.42 -6.65
C LEU A 110 11.73 -14.37 -7.84
N VAL A 111 12.64 -15.33 -7.92
CA VAL A 111 12.79 -16.24 -9.06
C VAL A 111 13.12 -17.66 -8.60
N GLY A 112 12.59 -18.63 -9.32
CA GLY A 112 12.84 -20.05 -9.09
C GLY A 112 14.22 -20.51 -9.60
N ARG A 113 14.58 -21.75 -9.23
CA ARG A 113 15.90 -22.33 -9.55
C ARG A 113 16.16 -22.45 -11.07
N ASN A 114 15.12 -22.68 -11.87
CA ASN A 114 15.22 -22.88 -13.31
C ASN A 114 14.91 -21.61 -14.12
N TYR A 115 14.81 -20.45 -13.47
CA TYR A 115 14.43 -19.20 -14.07
C TYR A 115 15.21 -18.85 -15.35
N ALA A 116 16.53 -19.02 -15.32
CA ALA A 116 17.40 -18.70 -16.44
C ALA A 116 17.19 -19.60 -17.68
N GLN A 117 16.53 -20.75 -17.52
CA GLN A 117 16.24 -21.70 -18.60
C GLN A 117 14.85 -21.50 -19.20
N LEU A 118 14.02 -20.63 -18.59
CA LEU A 118 12.68 -20.33 -19.05
C LEU A 118 12.72 -19.31 -20.19
N ASP A 119 11.75 -19.41 -21.09
CA ASP A 119 11.46 -18.37 -22.06
C ASP A 119 10.90 -17.10 -21.38
N SER A 120 10.75 -16.02 -22.11
CA SER A 120 10.29 -14.73 -21.53
C SER A 120 8.93 -14.82 -20.85
N TRP A 121 8.02 -15.66 -21.36
CA TRP A 121 6.73 -15.89 -20.73
C TRP A 121 6.84 -16.69 -19.45
N GLY A 122 7.62 -17.76 -19.45
CA GLY A 122 7.93 -18.57 -18.27
C GLY A 122 8.60 -17.75 -17.17
N GLN A 123 9.55 -16.88 -17.53
CA GLN A 123 10.19 -15.96 -16.59
C GLN A 123 9.20 -14.97 -15.96
N LEU A 124 8.25 -14.46 -16.73
CA LEU A 124 7.19 -13.58 -16.19
C LEU A 124 6.28 -14.34 -15.22
N MET A 125 5.86 -15.55 -15.59
CA MET A 125 5.00 -16.38 -14.74
C MET A 125 5.71 -16.84 -13.48
N ASP A 126 6.99 -17.15 -13.54
CA ASP A 126 7.81 -17.51 -12.39
C ASP A 126 7.88 -16.36 -11.39
N LYS A 127 8.19 -15.13 -11.84
CA LYS A 127 8.16 -13.94 -10.99
C LYS A 127 6.77 -13.66 -10.42
N ALA A 128 5.73 -13.79 -11.24
CA ALA A 128 4.35 -13.59 -10.78
C ALA A 128 3.99 -14.57 -9.67
N ASN A 129 4.38 -15.84 -9.81
CA ASN A 129 4.16 -16.88 -8.79
C ASN A 129 4.82 -16.51 -7.45
N HIS A 130 6.07 -16.03 -7.48
CA HIS A 130 6.80 -15.60 -6.27
C HIS A 130 6.16 -14.37 -5.59
N LEU A 131 5.43 -13.54 -6.32
CA LEU A 131 4.76 -12.35 -5.78
C LEU A 131 3.36 -12.62 -5.24
N VAL A 132 2.74 -13.78 -5.49
CA VAL A 132 1.36 -14.08 -5.06
C VAL A 132 1.22 -13.97 -3.54
N LEU A 133 2.01 -14.69 -2.76
CA LEU A 133 1.90 -14.68 -1.29
C LEU A 133 2.25 -13.33 -0.67
N PRO A 134 3.33 -12.62 -1.10
CA PRO A 134 3.58 -11.24 -0.70
C PRO A 134 2.39 -10.31 -0.95
N ILE A 135 1.81 -10.33 -2.14
CA ILE A 135 0.66 -9.51 -2.51
C ILE A 135 -0.56 -9.85 -1.65
N ILE A 136 -0.90 -11.13 -1.47
CA ILE A 136 -2.00 -11.56 -0.61
C ILE A 136 -1.78 -11.06 0.83
N THR A 137 -0.55 -11.14 1.34
CA THR A 137 -0.22 -10.63 2.68
C THR A 137 -0.53 -9.15 2.80
N LEU A 138 -0.10 -8.33 1.85
CA LEU A 138 -0.34 -6.89 1.84
C LEU A 138 -1.84 -6.58 1.75
N VAL A 139 -2.55 -7.24 0.85
CA VAL A 139 -4.00 -7.05 0.64
C VAL A 139 -4.78 -7.35 1.91
N ILE A 140 -4.53 -8.48 2.57
CA ILE A 140 -5.29 -8.87 3.77
C ILE A 140 -5.10 -7.88 4.91
N VAL A 141 -3.88 -7.39 5.10
CA VAL A 141 -3.57 -6.44 6.16
C VAL A 141 -4.20 -5.06 5.89
N SER A 142 -4.29 -4.63 4.64
CA SER A 142 -4.80 -3.30 4.27
C SER A 142 -6.32 -3.24 4.08
N VAL A 143 -6.92 -4.30 3.50
CA VAL A 143 -8.37 -4.37 3.20
C VAL A 143 -9.24 -4.02 4.39
N GLY A 144 -8.88 -4.46 5.59
CA GLY A 144 -9.68 -4.24 6.79
C GLY A 144 -9.86 -2.77 7.14
N SER A 145 -8.81 -1.98 7.03
CA SER A 145 -8.82 -0.54 7.34
C SER A 145 -9.68 0.24 6.35
N LEU A 146 -9.48 0.03 5.05
CA LEU A 146 -10.24 0.71 4.00
C LEU A 146 -11.71 0.27 3.98
N MET A 147 -11.99 -1.01 4.22
CA MET A 147 -13.37 -1.52 4.34
C MET A 147 -14.11 -0.84 5.48
N ARG A 148 -13.51 -0.76 6.67
CA ARG A 148 -14.13 -0.07 7.82
C ARG A 148 -14.35 1.41 7.54
N TYR A 149 -13.37 2.08 6.94
CA TYR A 149 -13.50 3.47 6.54
C TYR A 149 -14.65 3.67 5.55
N THR A 150 -14.73 2.82 4.52
CA THR A 150 -15.84 2.84 3.55
C THR A 150 -17.18 2.58 4.22
N ARG A 151 -17.28 1.59 5.12
CA ARG A 151 -18.51 1.28 5.87
C ARG A 151 -18.97 2.47 6.71
N THR A 152 -18.07 3.09 7.46
CA THR A 152 -18.39 4.23 8.33
C THR A 152 -18.92 5.42 7.52
N ASN A 153 -18.22 5.82 6.47
CA ASN A 153 -18.66 6.93 5.60
C ASN A 153 -19.98 6.61 4.88
N MET A 154 -20.16 5.36 4.45
CA MET A 154 -21.39 4.94 3.80
C MET A 154 -22.61 4.98 4.75
N LEU A 155 -22.43 4.57 6.02
CA LEU A 155 -23.47 4.66 7.04
C LEU A 155 -23.85 6.09 7.36
N GLU A 156 -22.88 6.98 7.48
CA GLU A 156 -23.10 8.41 7.68
C GLU A 156 -23.96 9.00 6.56
N VAL A 157 -23.57 8.75 5.31
CA VAL A 157 -24.31 9.21 4.14
C VAL A 157 -25.71 8.60 4.04
N LEU A 158 -25.89 7.30 4.31
CA LEU A 158 -27.20 6.64 4.26
C LEU A 158 -28.21 7.21 5.27
N ASN A 159 -27.72 7.82 6.37
CA ASN A 159 -28.56 8.47 7.38
C ASN A 159 -28.83 9.94 7.11
N ALA A 160 -28.26 10.53 6.06
CA ALA A 160 -28.43 11.94 5.73
C ALA A 160 -29.87 12.25 5.21
N ASP A 161 -30.35 13.47 5.47
CA ASP A 161 -31.72 13.88 5.12
C ASP A 161 -32.03 13.85 3.62
N TYR A 162 -31.03 14.15 2.78
CA TYR A 162 -31.20 14.06 1.33
C TYR A 162 -31.41 12.62 0.82
N ILE A 163 -30.92 11.62 1.54
CA ILE A 163 -31.18 10.21 1.24
C ILE A 163 -32.62 9.84 1.65
N ARG A 164 -33.10 10.32 2.81
CA ARG A 164 -34.52 10.18 3.18
C ARG A 164 -35.44 10.82 2.16
N THR A 165 -35.09 12.00 1.67
CA THR A 165 -35.83 12.67 0.61
C THR A 165 -35.84 11.88 -0.69
N ALA A 166 -34.71 11.27 -1.08
CA ALA A 166 -34.64 10.42 -2.27
C ALA A 166 -35.57 9.19 -2.17
N ARG A 167 -35.62 8.54 -0.99
CA ARG A 167 -36.55 7.44 -0.73
C ARG A 167 -37.99 7.89 -0.75
N ALA A 168 -38.31 9.05 -0.13
CA ALA A 168 -39.66 9.62 -0.12
C ALA A 168 -40.17 9.96 -1.53
N LYS A 169 -39.28 10.29 -2.47
CA LYS A 169 -39.59 10.49 -3.90
C LYS A 169 -39.83 9.19 -4.67
N GLY A 170 -39.82 8.03 -4.03
CA GLY A 170 -40.07 6.73 -4.65
C GLY A 170 -38.94 6.18 -5.50
N LEU A 171 -37.69 6.66 -5.32
CA LEU A 171 -36.55 6.09 -6.02
C LEU A 171 -36.27 4.67 -5.53
N SER A 172 -35.88 3.77 -6.45
CA SER A 172 -35.51 2.40 -6.10
C SER A 172 -34.30 2.40 -5.16
N GLU A 173 -34.26 1.46 -4.19
CA GLU A 173 -33.17 1.38 -3.22
C GLU A 173 -31.79 1.22 -3.87
N LYS A 174 -31.70 0.50 -5.00
CA LYS A 174 -30.48 0.40 -5.79
C LYS A 174 -29.99 1.79 -6.27
N LYS A 175 -30.90 2.65 -6.73
CA LYS A 175 -30.59 4.01 -7.18
C LYS A 175 -30.19 4.90 -6.00
N VAL A 176 -30.87 4.75 -4.87
CA VAL A 176 -30.53 5.48 -3.63
C VAL A 176 -29.12 5.09 -3.16
N ILE A 177 -28.79 3.81 -3.10
CA ILE A 177 -27.49 3.32 -2.63
C ILE A 177 -26.36 3.74 -3.59
N TYR A 178 -26.43 3.35 -4.86
CA TYR A 178 -25.27 3.52 -5.76
C TYR A 178 -25.16 4.92 -6.37
N HIS A 179 -26.26 5.59 -6.65
CA HIS A 179 -26.21 6.90 -7.29
C HIS A 179 -26.18 8.05 -6.29
N HIS A 180 -26.91 7.96 -5.18
CA HIS A 180 -26.98 9.02 -4.19
C HIS A 180 -26.02 8.80 -3.01
N ALA A 181 -26.00 7.64 -2.39
CA ALA A 181 -25.17 7.40 -1.22
C ALA A 181 -23.71 7.16 -1.61
N PHE A 182 -23.42 6.15 -2.42
CA PHE A 182 -22.04 5.78 -2.76
C PHE A 182 -21.26 6.91 -3.43
N ARG A 183 -21.89 7.67 -4.33
CA ARG A 183 -21.24 8.82 -4.97
C ARG A 183 -20.77 9.86 -3.96
N ASN A 184 -21.53 10.11 -2.91
CA ASN A 184 -21.12 11.04 -1.85
C ASN A 184 -20.06 10.42 -0.92
N THR A 185 -20.11 9.11 -0.70
CA THR A 185 -19.10 8.37 0.04
C THR A 185 -17.73 8.35 -0.67
N LEU A 186 -17.71 8.49 -2.00
CA LEU A 186 -16.45 8.57 -2.75
C LEU A 186 -15.62 9.82 -2.40
N ILE A 187 -16.24 10.92 -1.96
CA ILE A 187 -15.54 12.17 -1.66
C ILE A 187 -14.38 11.94 -0.65
N PRO A 188 -14.65 11.49 0.58
CA PRO A 188 -13.58 11.21 1.54
C PRO A 188 -12.70 10.02 1.13
N LEU A 189 -13.24 9.02 0.39
CA LEU A 189 -12.46 7.89 -0.10
C LEU A 189 -11.37 8.31 -1.09
N VAL A 190 -11.70 9.15 -2.07
CA VAL A 190 -10.74 9.63 -3.08
C VAL A 190 -9.58 10.38 -2.42
N THR A 191 -9.85 11.15 -1.37
CA THR A 191 -8.81 11.87 -0.62
C THR A 191 -7.84 10.90 0.06
N VAL A 192 -8.36 9.89 0.77
CA VAL A 192 -7.52 8.89 1.45
C VAL A 192 -6.74 8.03 0.45
N VAL A 193 -7.41 7.57 -0.61
CA VAL A 193 -6.80 6.76 -1.67
C VAL A 193 -5.70 7.53 -2.39
N GLY A 194 -5.97 8.78 -2.76
CA GLY A 194 -4.99 9.62 -3.44
C GLY A 194 -3.77 9.95 -2.59
N GLY A 195 -3.98 10.22 -1.30
CA GLY A 195 -2.89 10.44 -0.34
C GLY A 195 -2.00 9.21 -0.12
N SER A 196 -2.51 8.01 -0.39
CA SER A 196 -1.75 6.76 -0.26
C SER A 196 -0.84 6.46 -1.46
N LEU A 197 -1.06 7.09 -2.63
CA LEU A 197 -0.32 6.77 -3.87
C LEU A 197 1.19 6.91 -3.75
N PRO A 198 1.77 7.97 -3.16
CA PRO A 198 3.21 8.06 -2.99
C PRO A 198 3.78 6.93 -2.13
N GLY A 199 3.02 6.44 -1.15
CA GLY A 199 3.40 5.33 -0.29
C GLY A 199 3.67 4.01 -1.04
N LEU A 200 3.15 3.85 -2.26
CA LEU A 200 3.42 2.67 -3.10
C LEU A 200 4.91 2.50 -3.42
N PHE A 201 5.67 3.58 -3.38
CA PHE A 201 7.11 3.58 -3.60
C PHE A 201 7.93 3.37 -2.33
N SER A 202 7.31 3.37 -1.14
CA SER A 202 8.05 3.24 0.12
C SER A 202 8.64 1.85 0.35
N GLY A 203 8.10 0.83 -0.34
CA GLY A 203 8.42 -0.57 -0.10
C GLY A 203 7.64 -1.15 1.09
N ALA A 204 7.51 -2.46 1.07
CA ALA A 204 6.83 -3.22 2.12
C ALA A 204 7.88 -3.98 2.96
N LEU A 205 8.62 -3.26 3.80
CA LEU A 205 9.80 -3.74 4.52
C LEU A 205 9.60 -5.13 5.16
N ILE A 206 8.54 -5.32 5.93
CA ILE A 206 8.28 -6.58 6.64
C ILE A 206 7.99 -7.71 5.63
N THR A 207 7.13 -7.45 4.65
CA THR A 207 6.73 -8.45 3.65
C THR A 207 7.92 -8.80 2.75
N GLU A 208 8.62 -7.80 2.22
CA GLU A 208 9.80 -8.00 1.39
C GLU A 208 10.90 -8.80 2.13
N THR A 209 11.13 -8.48 3.41
CA THR A 209 12.12 -9.21 4.23
C THR A 209 11.71 -10.66 4.47
N LEU A 210 10.44 -10.92 4.79
CA LEU A 210 9.96 -12.28 5.08
C LEU A 210 9.96 -13.18 3.85
N PHE A 211 9.68 -12.64 2.68
CA PHE A 211 9.69 -13.38 1.43
C PHE A 211 11.02 -13.28 0.69
N ALA A 212 12.01 -12.57 1.24
CA ALA A 212 13.32 -12.28 0.61
C ALA A 212 13.15 -11.68 -0.81
N ILE A 213 12.21 -10.77 -0.97
CA ILE A 213 11.98 -10.02 -2.21
C ILE A 213 12.94 -8.82 -2.22
N PRO A 214 13.81 -8.67 -3.23
CA PRO A 214 14.82 -7.60 -3.26
C PRO A 214 14.22 -6.25 -3.68
N GLY A 215 13.21 -5.78 -2.95
CA GLY A 215 12.60 -4.46 -3.12
C GLY A 215 13.31 -3.37 -2.31
N ILE A 216 12.79 -2.14 -2.37
CA ILE A 216 13.40 -0.99 -1.69
C ILE A 216 13.32 -1.11 -0.16
N GLY A 217 12.24 -1.65 0.37
CA GLY A 217 12.07 -1.88 1.81
C GLY A 217 13.09 -2.87 2.35
N TYR A 218 13.23 -4.04 1.72
CA TYR A 218 14.24 -5.03 2.08
C TYR A 218 15.66 -4.48 1.94
N THR A 219 15.97 -3.85 0.81
CA THR A 219 17.29 -3.28 0.52
C THR A 219 17.68 -2.23 1.54
N SER A 220 16.76 -1.34 1.90
CA SER A 220 16.98 -0.28 2.89
C SER A 220 17.17 -0.85 4.30
N TYR A 221 16.37 -1.84 4.69
CA TYR A 221 16.53 -2.53 5.96
C TYR A 221 17.91 -3.18 6.08
N GLN A 222 18.33 -3.88 5.05
CA GLN A 222 19.65 -4.51 5.00
C GLN A 222 20.78 -3.47 5.07
N ALA A 223 20.63 -2.31 4.43
CA ALA A 223 21.58 -1.20 4.53
C ALA A 223 21.66 -0.65 5.96
N MET A 224 20.51 -0.39 6.59
CA MET A 224 20.45 0.10 7.98
C MET A 224 21.13 -0.86 8.98
N VAL A 225 20.82 -2.14 8.90
CA VAL A 225 21.43 -3.16 9.80
C VAL A 225 22.93 -3.30 9.59
N SER A 226 23.40 -3.05 8.36
CA SER A 226 24.84 -3.10 8.04
C SER A 226 25.57 -1.75 8.34
N GLY A 227 24.89 -0.74 8.87
CA GLY A 227 25.48 0.57 9.14
C GLY A 227 25.82 1.39 7.89
N ASP A 228 25.13 1.15 6.76
CA ASP A 228 25.26 1.92 5.53
C ASP A 228 24.55 3.27 5.70
N ILE A 229 25.30 4.25 6.18
CA ILE A 229 24.79 5.60 6.45
C ILE A 229 24.32 6.30 5.18
N PRO A 230 25.09 6.34 4.05
CA PRO A 230 24.65 7.01 2.83
C PRO A 230 23.31 6.51 2.31
N PHE A 231 23.13 5.18 2.21
CA PHE A 231 21.87 4.61 1.75
C PHE A 231 20.72 4.87 2.73
N SER A 232 20.99 4.77 4.03
CA SER A 232 19.98 5.01 5.08
C SER A 232 19.49 6.46 5.08
N MET A 233 20.40 7.44 4.97
CA MET A 233 20.06 8.86 4.87
C MET A 233 19.22 9.16 3.62
N PHE A 234 19.63 8.60 2.48
CA PHE A 234 18.85 8.72 1.24
C PHE A 234 17.44 8.18 1.42
N TYR A 235 17.30 6.95 1.94
CA TYR A 235 15.99 6.30 2.08
C TYR A 235 15.08 7.07 3.05
N MET A 236 15.59 7.56 4.17
CA MET A 236 14.82 8.38 5.11
C MET A 236 14.34 9.68 4.47
N THR A 237 15.23 10.35 3.70
CA THR A 237 14.88 11.56 2.95
C THR A 237 13.81 11.26 1.89
N PHE A 238 13.95 10.16 1.17
CA PHE A 238 12.98 9.69 0.19
C PHE A 238 11.60 9.45 0.83
N LEU A 239 11.54 8.75 1.98
CA LEU A 239 10.29 8.56 2.72
C LEU A 239 9.65 9.86 3.19
N ALA A 240 10.46 10.83 3.64
CA ALA A 240 9.96 12.15 4.03
C ALA A 240 9.33 12.89 2.84
N ILE A 241 9.98 12.86 1.67
CA ILE A 241 9.45 13.44 0.43
C ILE A 241 8.16 12.75 0.02
N LEU A 242 8.10 11.41 0.06
CA LEU A 242 6.88 10.66 -0.23
C LEU A 242 5.72 11.03 0.69
N THR A 243 5.99 11.18 1.99
CA THR A 243 4.98 11.58 2.98
C THR A 243 4.45 12.98 2.69
N LEU A 244 5.32 13.94 2.43
CA LEU A 244 4.92 15.30 2.06
C LEU A 244 4.12 15.33 0.77
N ALA A 245 4.55 14.56 -0.24
CA ALA A 245 3.82 14.43 -1.50
C ALA A 245 2.43 13.80 -1.29
N GLY A 246 2.32 12.78 -0.44
CA GLY A 246 1.04 12.14 -0.08
C GLY A 246 0.07 13.12 0.58
N ASN A 247 0.55 13.88 1.55
CA ASN A 247 -0.25 14.90 2.22
C ASN A 247 -0.71 15.98 1.23
N LEU A 248 0.20 16.48 0.39
CA LEU A 248 -0.13 17.48 -0.63
C LEU A 248 -1.19 16.96 -1.63
N ILE A 249 -1.04 15.73 -2.11
CA ILE A 249 -2.03 15.10 -3.00
C ILE A 249 -3.38 14.96 -2.28
N SER A 250 -3.38 14.54 -1.03
CA SER A 250 -4.59 14.41 -0.21
C SER A 250 -5.30 15.78 -0.08
N ASP A 251 -4.57 16.84 0.23
CA ASP A 251 -5.11 18.20 0.40
C ASP A 251 -5.68 18.74 -0.92
N ILE A 252 -4.97 18.55 -2.04
CA ILE A 252 -5.42 18.95 -3.36
C ILE A 252 -6.70 18.19 -3.75
N LEU A 253 -6.72 16.88 -3.55
CA LEU A 253 -7.90 16.05 -3.86
C LEU A 253 -9.09 16.45 -2.99
N TYR A 254 -8.86 16.74 -1.72
CA TYR A 254 -9.91 17.22 -0.84
C TYR A 254 -10.52 18.53 -1.34
N ALA A 255 -9.69 19.50 -1.71
CA ALA A 255 -10.14 20.79 -2.25
C ALA A 255 -10.86 20.66 -3.62
N VAL A 256 -10.45 19.70 -4.45
CA VAL A 256 -11.08 19.45 -5.76
C VAL A 256 -12.42 18.74 -5.63
N VAL A 257 -12.55 17.81 -4.69
CA VAL A 257 -13.73 16.94 -4.54
C VAL A 257 -14.78 17.59 -3.67
N ASP A 258 -14.41 18.40 -2.68
CA ASP A 258 -15.35 19.19 -1.86
C ASP A 258 -15.34 20.67 -2.25
N PRO A 259 -16.34 21.14 -3.03
CA PRO A 259 -16.39 22.54 -3.50
C PRO A 259 -16.62 23.55 -2.37
N ARG A 260 -16.87 23.10 -1.14
CA ARG A 260 -17.06 23.96 0.03
C ARG A 260 -15.74 24.41 0.63
N VAL A 261 -14.65 23.68 0.34
CA VAL A 261 -13.30 24.02 0.79
C VAL A 261 -12.67 24.97 -0.21
N ARG A 262 -12.50 26.23 0.18
CA ARG A 262 -11.68 27.18 -0.57
C ARG A 262 -10.25 27.12 -0.04
N ILE A 263 -9.30 26.86 -0.92
CA ILE A 263 -7.88 27.03 -0.62
C ILE A 263 -7.68 28.54 -0.44
N ALA A 264 -7.41 28.97 0.80
CA ALA A 264 -7.08 30.36 1.13
C ALA A 264 -5.61 30.63 0.80
#